data_852029725c802a075978d733e4b2cc1a
#
_entry.id   852029725c802a075978d733e4b2cc1a
#
_cell.length_a   1.000
_cell.length_b   1.000
_cell.length_c   1.000
_cell.angle_alpha   90.00
_cell.angle_beta   90.00
_cell.angle_gamma   90.00
#
_symmetry.space_group_name_H-M   'P 1'
#
loop_
_entity.id
_entity.type
_entity.pdbx_description
1 polymer ?
#
loop_
_entity_poly.entity_id
_entity_poly.type
_entity_poly.pdbx_seq_one_letter_code
_entity_poly.pdbx_strand_id
1 'polypeptide(L)'
;IPPLFRDGDMSPGNPLTAPAVEAFLKAVLDRAAGKAAVVKPQIAFFERMGWRGIRALEEVCSHARKCGMLVLLDAKRGDIGSTADAYAGAYLTDDAPLPADALTLNPYLGMDTLEPFFTTAKAHGRGLFILVKTSNPGSGDFQDLKIGNRSLAETVADRLNSQAEALTGGETGWSSLGVVVGATYPGEAERIRQIMPRTLFLVPGYGAQGGDAAGAVNGFVKGPNGLEGGIVSSS
;
A
#
# COMPACT_ATOMS: atom_id res chain seq x y z
N ILE A 1 7.79 -20.19 5.43
CA ILE A 1 7.21 -21.04 4.37
C ILE A 1 6.97 -22.44 4.96
N PRO A 2 5.76 -23.02 4.81
CA PRO A 2 5.45 -24.37 5.28
C PRO A 2 6.37 -25.43 4.67
N PRO A 3 6.65 -26.55 5.37
CA PRO A 3 7.57 -27.60 4.90
C PRO A 3 7.27 -28.13 3.49
N LEU A 4 5.98 -28.18 3.11
CA LEU A 4 5.54 -28.64 1.78
C LEU A 4 6.14 -27.82 0.61
N PHE A 5 6.49 -26.55 0.84
CA PHE A 5 7.01 -25.63 -0.18
C PHE A 5 8.50 -25.34 -0.01
N ARG A 6 9.19 -26.00 0.90
CA ARG A 6 10.63 -25.80 1.11
C ARG A 6 11.38 -27.12 1.05
N ASP A 7 12.49 -27.10 0.36
CA ASP A 7 13.44 -28.21 0.30
C ASP A 7 14.83 -27.69 0.68
N GLY A 8 15.33 -28.12 1.84
CA GLY A 8 16.63 -27.75 2.36
C GLY A 8 16.80 -26.29 2.78
N ASP A 9 17.91 -25.68 2.34
CA ASP A 9 18.28 -24.31 2.69
C ASP A 9 17.42 -23.28 1.98
N MET A 10 16.73 -22.45 2.77
CA MET A 10 15.86 -21.35 2.32
C MET A 10 16.54 -19.97 2.47
N SER A 11 17.87 -19.92 2.49
CA SER A 11 18.58 -18.64 2.51
C SER A 11 18.26 -17.80 1.26
N PRO A 12 18.26 -16.47 1.35
CA PRO A 12 17.93 -15.60 0.23
C PRO A 12 18.82 -15.82 -1.02
N GLY A 13 20.07 -16.19 -0.82
CA GLY A 13 21.01 -16.46 -1.91
C GLY A 13 20.83 -17.82 -2.60
N ASN A 14 20.10 -18.75 -1.99
CA ASN A 14 19.84 -20.07 -2.59
C ASN A 14 18.90 -19.92 -3.82
N PRO A 15 19.31 -20.44 -5.00
CA PRO A 15 18.51 -20.35 -6.22
C PRO A 15 17.11 -20.96 -6.12
N LEU A 16 16.88 -21.91 -5.20
CA LEU A 16 15.60 -22.58 -5.01
C LEU A 16 14.63 -21.81 -4.10
N THR A 17 15.10 -20.80 -3.36
CA THR A 17 14.26 -20.04 -2.43
C THR A 17 13.16 -19.26 -3.14
N ALA A 18 13.48 -18.52 -4.20
CA ALA A 18 12.50 -17.71 -4.92
C ALA A 18 11.41 -18.58 -5.59
N PRO A 19 11.71 -19.69 -6.29
CA PRO A 19 10.68 -20.60 -6.80
C PRO A 19 9.79 -21.21 -5.70
N ALA A 20 10.35 -21.56 -4.55
CA ALA A 20 9.56 -22.07 -3.42
C ALA A 20 8.61 -21.02 -2.83
N VAL A 21 9.08 -19.78 -2.70
CA VAL A 21 8.26 -18.62 -2.28
C VAL A 21 7.12 -18.39 -3.28
N GLU A 22 7.43 -18.39 -4.57
CA GLU A 22 6.44 -18.22 -5.64
C GLU A 22 5.35 -19.31 -5.56
N ALA A 23 5.75 -20.57 -5.52
CA ALA A 23 4.80 -21.69 -5.44
C ALA A 23 3.89 -21.60 -4.20
N PHE A 24 4.47 -21.29 -3.03
CA PHE A 24 3.73 -21.09 -1.80
C PHE A 24 2.72 -19.96 -1.91
N LEU A 25 3.15 -18.80 -2.41
CA LEU A 25 2.26 -17.62 -2.51
C LEU A 25 1.15 -17.84 -3.54
N LYS A 26 1.41 -18.49 -4.67
CA LYS A 26 0.37 -18.88 -5.63
C LYS A 26 -0.69 -19.79 -4.98
N ALA A 27 -0.27 -20.78 -4.20
CA ALA A 27 -1.20 -21.64 -3.47
C ALA A 27 -2.03 -20.89 -2.40
N VAL A 28 -1.46 -19.86 -1.77
CA VAL A 28 -2.21 -18.96 -0.85
C VAL A 28 -3.24 -18.14 -1.63
N LEU A 29 -2.86 -17.56 -2.77
CA LEU A 29 -3.76 -16.78 -3.62
C LEU A 29 -4.94 -17.62 -4.15
N ASP A 30 -4.69 -18.85 -4.58
CA ASP A 30 -5.76 -19.77 -5.00
C ASP A 30 -6.81 -19.99 -3.90
N ARG A 31 -6.39 -20.06 -2.63
CA ARG A 31 -7.30 -20.23 -1.48
C ARG A 31 -7.99 -18.92 -1.07
N ALA A 32 -7.38 -17.77 -1.38
CA ALA A 32 -7.93 -16.46 -1.10
C ALA A 32 -8.88 -15.96 -2.22
N ALA A 33 -8.85 -16.59 -3.38
CA ALA A 33 -9.71 -16.25 -4.51
C ALA A 33 -11.20 -16.22 -4.13
N GLY A 34 -11.89 -15.13 -4.48
CA GLY A 34 -13.29 -14.90 -4.11
C GLY A 34 -13.53 -14.55 -2.63
N LYS A 35 -12.48 -14.47 -1.79
CA LYS A 35 -12.56 -14.10 -0.36
C LYS A 35 -11.84 -12.80 -0.05
N ALA A 36 -10.78 -12.48 -0.79
CA ALA A 36 -10.04 -11.23 -0.68
C ALA A 36 -10.10 -10.46 -1.99
N ALA A 37 -10.38 -9.16 -1.91
CA ALA A 37 -10.43 -8.30 -3.08
C ALA A 37 -9.05 -7.79 -3.50
N VAL A 38 -8.11 -7.69 -2.54
CA VAL A 38 -6.79 -7.07 -2.73
C VAL A 38 -5.72 -7.94 -2.11
N VAL A 39 -4.61 -8.11 -2.81
CA VAL A 39 -3.36 -8.64 -2.24
C VAL A 39 -2.33 -7.53 -2.15
N LYS A 40 -1.56 -7.52 -1.04
CA LYS A 40 -0.53 -6.50 -0.79
C LYS A 40 0.85 -7.15 -0.65
N PRO A 41 1.56 -7.44 -1.74
CA PRO A 41 2.94 -7.92 -1.67
C PRO A 41 3.86 -6.83 -1.11
N GLN A 42 4.77 -7.21 -0.20
CA GLN A 42 5.83 -6.33 0.27
C GLN A 42 7.11 -6.62 -0.52
N ILE A 43 7.52 -5.66 -1.37
CA ILE A 43 8.62 -5.85 -2.32
C ILE A 43 9.96 -6.20 -1.65
N ALA A 44 10.22 -5.70 -0.44
CA ALA A 44 11.48 -5.93 0.27
C ALA A 44 11.79 -7.42 0.48
N PHE A 45 10.78 -8.26 0.69
CA PHE A 45 10.99 -9.69 0.83
C PHE A 45 11.41 -10.38 -0.47
N PHE A 46 11.07 -9.78 -1.60
CA PHE A 46 11.47 -10.26 -2.92
C PHE A 46 12.84 -9.68 -3.32
N GLU A 47 13.06 -8.40 -3.08
CA GLU A 47 14.34 -7.72 -3.34
C GLU A 47 15.53 -8.44 -2.66
N ARG A 48 15.36 -8.92 -1.42
CA ARG A 48 16.40 -9.68 -0.71
C ARG A 48 16.82 -10.98 -1.39
N MET A 49 16.02 -11.52 -2.31
CA MET A 49 16.34 -12.69 -3.13
C MET A 49 16.95 -12.31 -4.50
N GLY A 50 17.28 -11.01 -4.71
CA GLY A 50 17.80 -10.47 -5.94
C GLY A 50 16.83 -10.58 -7.12
N TRP A 51 17.35 -10.65 -8.34
CA TRP A 51 16.52 -10.69 -9.55
C TRP A 51 15.54 -11.86 -9.61
N ARG A 52 15.91 -13.01 -9.00
CA ARG A 52 15.02 -14.17 -8.91
C ARG A 52 13.77 -13.87 -8.05
N GLY A 53 13.95 -13.11 -6.99
CA GLY A 53 12.83 -12.65 -6.16
C GLY A 53 11.93 -11.68 -6.91
N ILE A 54 12.50 -10.73 -7.66
CA ILE A 54 11.71 -9.79 -8.48
C ILE A 54 10.90 -10.55 -9.53
N ARG A 55 11.50 -11.53 -10.22
CA ARG A 55 10.76 -12.39 -11.14
C ARG A 55 9.62 -13.16 -10.44
N ALA A 56 9.88 -13.72 -9.26
CA ALA A 56 8.84 -14.38 -8.48
C ALA A 56 7.70 -13.42 -8.10
N LEU A 57 8.01 -12.16 -7.79
CA LEU A 57 7.00 -11.14 -7.54
C LEU A 57 6.13 -10.86 -8.77
N GLU A 58 6.72 -10.72 -9.95
CA GLU A 58 5.99 -10.55 -11.23
C GLU A 58 4.99 -11.69 -11.43
N GLU A 59 5.44 -12.93 -11.25
CA GLU A 59 4.62 -14.13 -11.38
C GLU A 59 3.48 -14.19 -10.32
N VAL A 60 3.77 -13.83 -9.08
CA VAL A 60 2.77 -13.78 -8.00
C VAL A 60 1.73 -12.69 -8.28
N CYS A 61 2.13 -11.50 -8.72
CA CYS A 61 1.21 -10.42 -9.08
C CYS A 61 0.32 -10.80 -10.28
N SER A 62 0.92 -11.42 -11.31
CA SER A 62 0.17 -11.93 -12.46
C SER A 62 -0.86 -12.99 -12.04
N HIS A 63 -0.48 -13.91 -11.15
CA HIS A 63 -1.37 -14.94 -10.63
C HIS A 63 -2.52 -14.35 -9.80
N ALA A 64 -2.24 -13.36 -8.95
CA ALA A 64 -3.26 -12.66 -8.15
C ALA A 64 -4.36 -12.04 -9.04
N ARG A 65 -3.99 -11.40 -10.15
CA ARG A 65 -4.95 -10.86 -11.12
C ARG A 65 -5.80 -11.96 -11.78
N LYS A 66 -5.19 -13.10 -12.13
CA LYS A 66 -5.93 -14.28 -12.64
C LYS A 66 -6.94 -14.81 -11.63
N CYS A 67 -6.65 -14.67 -10.34
CA CYS A 67 -7.57 -14.99 -9.25
C CYS A 67 -8.63 -13.90 -8.98
N GLY A 68 -8.68 -12.83 -9.78
CA GLY A 68 -9.64 -11.73 -9.62
C GLY A 68 -9.31 -10.73 -8.50
N MET A 69 -8.06 -10.70 -8.03
CA MET A 69 -7.61 -9.78 -6.98
C MET A 69 -6.87 -8.59 -7.57
N LEU A 70 -7.05 -7.39 -6.98
CA LEU A 70 -6.21 -6.22 -7.22
C LEU A 70 -4.86 -6.39 -6.51
N VAL A 71 -3.81 -5.82 -7.10
CA VAL A 71 -2.45 -5.81 -6.56
C VAL A 71 -2.11 -4.43 -6.03
N LEU A 72 -2.02 -4.29 -4.72
CA LEU A 72 -1.47 -3.12 -4.05
C LEU A 72 0.00 -3.41 -3.70
N LEU A 73 0.94 -2.85 -4.45
CA LEU A 73 2.37 -3.10 -4.21
C LEU A 73 2.88 -2.22 -3.07
N ASP A 74 3.30 -2.86 -1.98
CA ASP A 74 3.89 -2.17 -0.84
C ASP A 74 5.39 -1.97 -1.05
N ALA A 75 5.76 -0.86 -1.72
CA ALA A 75 7.13 -0.54 -2.12
C ALA A 75 7.69 0.72 -1.45
N LYS A 76 6.80 1.63 -0.99
CA LYS A 76 7.15 2.90 -0.34
C LYS A 76 8.19 3.70 -1.11
N ARG A 77 7.99 3.80 -2.45
CA ARG A 77 8.91 4.54 -3.32
C ARG A 77 8.79 6.05 -3.08
N GLY A 78 9.85 6.77 -3.39
CA GLY A 78 9.95 8.20 -3.33
C GLY A 78 11.33 8.64 -3.77
N ASP A 79 11.39 9.53 -4.77
CA ASP A 79 12.61 10.13 -5.30
C ASP A 79 12.27 11.40 -6.08
N ILE A 80 13.25 12.14 -6.54
CA ILE A 80 13.10 13.41 -7.26
C ILE A 80 13.20 13.21 -8.77
N GLY A 81 12.57 14.13 -9.53
CA GLY A 81 12.75 14.29 -10.98
C GLY A 81 12.61 12.98 -11.77
N SER A 82 13.54 12.74 -12.68
CA SER A 82 13.52 11.57 -13.57
C SER A 82 13.58 10.21 -12.86
N THR A 83 14.09 10.15 -11.62
CA THR A 83 14.05 8.92 -10.82
C THR A 83 12.62 8.63 -10.34
N ALA A 84 11.87 9.65 -9.95
CA ALA A 84 10.44 9.50 -9.64
C ALA A 84 9.64 9.06 -10.88
N ASP A 85 9.92 9.62 -12.07
CA ASP A 85 9.33 9.18 -13.34
C ASP A 85 9.64 7.72 -13.63
N ALA A 86 10.89 7.29 -13.42
CA ALA A 86 11.28 5.89 -13.62
C ALA A 86 10.54 4.93 -12.68
N TYR A 87 10.35 5.29 -11.41
CA TYR A 87 9.54 4.50 -10.49
C TYR A 87 8.06 4.48 -10.90
N ALA A 88 7.49 5.61 -11.30
CA ALA A 88 6.10 5.66 -11.78
C ALA A 88 5.92 4.75 -13.01
N GLY A 89 6.81 4.82 -13.99
CA GLY A 89 6.82 3.96 -15.17
C GLY A 89 7.01 2.47 -14.87
N ALA A 90 7.80 2.14 -13.85
CA ALA A 90 8.06 0.74 -13.48
C ALA A 90 6.82 0.02 -12.91
N TYR A 91 5.84 0.76 -12.34
CA TYR A 91 4.74 0.15 -11.59
C TYR A 91 3.35 0.58 -12.05
N LEU A 92 3.16 1.77 -12.61
CA LEU A 92 1.84 2.38 -12.77
C LEU A 92 1.36 2.49 -14.23
N THR A 93 2.22 2.23 -15.23
CA THR A 93 1.81 2.20 -16.65
C THR A 93 1.20 0.85 -17.03
N ASP A 94 0.48 0.79 -18.13
CA ASP A 94 -0.14 -0.45 -18.62
C ASP A 94 0.90 -1.45 -19.13
N ASP A 95 2.03 -0.96 -19.64
CA ASP A 95 3.18 -1.73 -20.11
C ASP A 95 4.31 -1.86 -19.07
N ALA A 96 4.04 -1.48 -17.83
CA ALA A 96 5.02 -1.61 -16.76
C ALA A 96 5.51 -3.06 -16.63
N PRO A 97 6.81 -3.30 -16.39
CA PRO A 97 7.34 -4.65 -16.18
C PRO A 97 6.77 -5.33 -14.92
N LEU A 98 6.41 -4.53 -13.91
CA LEU A 98 5.76 -5.00 -12.68
C LEU A 98 4.50 -4.16 -12.41
N PRO A 99 3.44 -4.27 -13.23
CA PRO A 99 2.29 -3.41 -13.10
C PRO A 99 1.58 -3.64 -11.76
N ALA A 100 1.17 -2.56 -11.11
CA ALA A 100 0.39 -2.58 -9.87
C ALA A 100 -0.92 -1.82 -10.06
N ASP A 101 -2.00 -2.28 -9.41
CA ASP A 101 -3.26 -1.54 -9.40
C ASP A 101 -3.20 -0.37 -8.40
N ALA A 102 -2.34 -0.50 -7.38
CA ALA A 102 -2.00 0.60 -6.47
C ALA A 102 -0.56 0.45 -5.94
N LEU A 103 0.06 1.59 -5.58
CA LEU A 103 1.45 1.68 -5.09
C LEU A 103 1.54 2.49 -3.80
N THR A 104 2.35 2.04 -2.84
CA THR A 104 2.67 2.85 -1.65
C THR A 104 3.85 3.77 -1.91
N LEU A 105 3.76 5.03 -1.43
CA LEU A 105 4.76 6.08 -1.63
C LEU A 105 5.14 6.77 -0.32
N ASN A 106 6.37 7.27 -0.25
CA ASN A 106 6.88 8.07 0.85
C ASN A 106 6.90 9.56 0.46
N PRO A 107 6.20 10.47 1.19
CA PRO A 107 6.11 11.88 0.85
C PRO A 107 7.25 12.75 1.38
N TYR A 108 8.24 12.17 2.06
CA TYR A 108 9.25 12.91 2.83
C TYR A 108 10.04 13.92 2.01
N LEU A 109 10.24 13.67 0.71
CA LEU A 109 10.99 14.55 -0.19
C LEU A 109 10.17 15.76 -0.70
N GLY A 110 8.87 15.83 -0.41
CA GLY A 110 8.01 16.95 -0.78
C GLY A 110 6.96 16.61 -1.85
N MET A 111 6.01 17.54 -2.04
CA MET A 111 4.85 17.33 -2.92
C MET A 111 5.23 17.22 -4.39
N ASP A 112 6.23 17.97 -4.83
CA ASP A 112 6.75 17.97 -6.20
C ASP A 112 7.27 16.60 -6.62
N THR A 113 7.80 15.83 -5.68
CA THR A 113 8.32 14.48 -5.92
C THR A 113 7.22 13.43 -6.10
N LEU A 114 6.00 13.74 -5.69
CA LEU A 114 4.82 12.89 -5.88
C LEU A 114 4.11 13.15 -7.22
N GLU A 115 4.37 14.29 -7.87
CA GLU A 115 3.67 14.70 -9.10
C GLU A 115 3.80 13.69 -10.26
N PRO A 116 4.98 13.08 -10.53
CA PRO A 116 5.11 12.03 -11.54
C PRO A 116 4.17 10.84 -11.28
N PHE A 117 4.02 10.46 -10.01
CA PHE A 117 3.12 9.36 -9.63
C PHE A 117 1.64 9.75 -9.77
N PHE A 118 1.26 10.99 -9.39
CA PHE A 118 -0.13 11.47 -9.56
C PHE A 118 -0.52 11.51 -11.04
N THR A 119 0.35 12.05 -11.89
CA THR A 119 0.14 12.15 -13.34
C THR A 119 -0.01 10.76 -13.96
N THR A 120 0.93 9.85 -13.68
CA THR A 120 0.91 8.50 -14.23
C THR A 120 -0.28 7.69 -13.71
N ALA A 121 -0.55 7.72 -12.40
CA ALA A 121 -1.69 7.01 -11.82
C ALA A 121 -3.02 7.47 -12.42
N LYS A 122 -3.20 8.78 -12.60
CA LYS A 122 -4.39 9.34 -13.25
C LYS A 122 -4.54 8.89 -14.70
N ALA A 123 -3.45 8.90 -15.46
CA ALA A 123 -3.47 8.51 -16.88
C ALA A 123 -3.81 7.04 -17.10
N HIS A 124 -3.41 6.16 -16.17
CA HIS A 124 -3.56 4.71 -16.27
C HIS A 124 -4.60 4.11 -15.30
N GLY A 125 -5.40 4.94 -14.60
CA GLY A 125 -6.44 4.47 -13.67
C GLY A 125 -5.88 3.70 -12.46
N ARG A 126 -4.71 4.10 -11.95
CA ARG A 126 -4.04 3.44 -10.82
C ARG A 126 -4.31 4.17 -9.51
N GLY A 127 -4.19 3.42 -8.41
CA GLY A 127 -4.29 3.95 -7.05
C GLY A 127 -2.91 4.24 -6.44
N LEU A 128 -2.88 5.19 -5.51
CA LEU A 128 -1.69 5.52 -4.73
C LEU A 128 -2.03 5.48 -3.24
N PHE A 129 -1.09 5.06 -2.40
CA PHE A 129 -1.22 5.14 -0.94
C PHE A 129 0.01 5.83 -0.33
N ILE A 130 -0.18 7.05 0.14
CA ILE A 130 0.90 7.89 0.67
C ILE A 130 1.04 7.65 2.18
N LEU A 131 2.28 7.52 2.68
CA LEU A 131 2.53 7.37 4.13
C LEU A 131 2.14 8.65 4.86
N VAL A 132 1.25 8.56 5.84
CA VAL A 132 0.81 9.67 6.70
C VAL A 132 1.02 9.35 8.17
N LYS A 133 0.39 8.28 8.70
CA LYS A 133 0.62 7.81 10.06
C LYS A 133 0.89 6.31 10.04
N THR A 134 2.13 5.93 10.31
CA THR A 134 2.55 4.53 10.25
C THR A 134 2.34 3.82 11.60
N SER A 135 2.25 2.48 11.59
CA SER A 135 1.89 1.68 12.76
C SER A 135 3.05 1.33 13.70
N ASN A 136 4.29 1.60 13.28
CA ASN A 136 5.48 1.27 14.07
C ASN A 136 5.67 2.20 15.28
N PRO A 137 6.27 1.73 16.38
CA PRO A 137 6.50 2.55 17.59
C PRO A 137 7.27 3.86 17.33
N GLY A 138 8.31 3.83 16.48
CA GLY A 138 9.10 5.01 16.14
C GLY A 138 8.38 6.04 15.24
N SER A 139 7.13 5.81 14.86
CA SER A 139 6.37 6.78 14.06
C SER A 139 6.23 8.13 14.77
N GLY A 140 6.17 8.13 16.10
CA GLY A 140 6.08 9.34 16.91
C GLY A 140 7.30 10.25 16.85
N ASP A 141 8.48 9.74 16.52
CA ASP A 141 9.72 10.54 16.45
C ASP A 141 9.60 11.72 15.49
N PHE A 142 8.86 11.56 14.39
CA PHE A 142 8.63 12.58 13.40
C PHE A 142 7.15 12.92 13.23
N GLN A 143 6.29 11.91 13.09
CA GLN A 143 4.90 12.10 12.65
C GLN A 143 4.04 12.83 13.69
N ASP A 144 4.42 12.77 14.98
CA ASP A 144 3.72 13.45 16.07
C ASP A 144 4.30 14.83 16.42
N LEU A 145 5.42 15.24 15.77
CA LEU A 145 5.98 16.57 15.93
C LEU A 145 4.93 17.63 15.60
N LYS A 146 4.82 18.66 16.45
CA LYS A 146 3.82 19.71 16.29
C LYS A 146 4.32 20.83 15.37
N ILE A 147 3.47 21.16 14.40
CA ILE A 147 3.60 22.32 13.51
C ILE A 147 2.37 23.19 13.77
N GLY A 148 2.54 24.19 14.62
CA GLY A 148 1.40 24.95 15.17
C GLY A 148 0.46 24.02 15.97
N ASN A 149 -0.81 23.98 15.61
CA ASN A 149 -1.83 23.18 16.29
C ASN A 149 -2.00 21.77 15.71
N ARG A 150 -1.25 21.41 14.64
CA ARG A 150 -1.33 20.11 13.95
C ARG A 150 -0.07 19.29 14.19
N SER A 151 -0.18 17.97 14.06
CA SER A 151 0.99 17.10 13.94
C SER A 151 1.57 17.17 12.52
N LEU A 152 2.81 16.67 12.33
CA LEU A 152 3.37 16.51 11.00
C LEU A 152 2.48 15.59 10.15
N ALA A 153 1.96 14.49 10.71
CA ALA A 153 1.03 13.60 10.00
C ALA A 153 -0.23 14.34 9.52
N GLU A 154 -0.85 15.14 10.39
CA GLU A 154 -2.01 15.97 10.03
C GLU A 154 -1.67 17.04 8.98
N THR A 155 -0.46 17.59 9.03
CA THR A 155 0.02 18.55 8.05
C THR A 155 0.24 17.92 6.68
N VAL A 156 0.82 16.72 6.63
CA VAL A 156 0.97 15.94 5.39
C VAL A 156 -0.40 15.58 4.81
N ALA A 157 -1.34 15.12 5.64
CA ALA A 157 -2.72 14.82 5.22
C ALA A 157 -3.40 16.06 4.60
N ASP A 158 -3.28 17.22 5.23
CA ASP A 158 -3.84 18.49 4.74
C ASP A 158 -3.26 18.89 3.36
N ARG A 159 -1.94 18.71 3.17
CA ARG A 159 -1.28 18.98 1.89
C ARG A 159 -1.71 18.03 0.77
N LEU A 160 -2.01 16.78 1.11
CA LEU A 160 -2.48 15.76 0.16
C LEU A 160 -3.95 15.90 -0.20
N ASN A 161 -4.77 16.56 0.64
CA ASN A 161 -6.23 16.57 0.45
C ASN A 161 -6.67 17.19 -0.87
N SER A 162 -6.04 18.27 -1.32
CA SER A 162 -6.36 18.89 -2.63
C SER A 162 -6.14 17.95 -3.81
N GLN A 163 -5.06 17.14 -3.76
CA GLN A 163 -4.78 16.12 -4.77
C GLN A 163 -5.77 14.95 -4.66
N ALA A 164 -6.14 14.56 -3.44
CA ALA A 164 -7.15 13.53 -3.23
C ALA A 164 -8.52 13.94 -3.80
N GLU A 165 -8.92 15.20 -3.64
CA GLU A 165 -10.16 15.74 -4.22
C GLU A 165 -10.12 15.70 -5.75
N ALA A 166 -8.99 16.09 -6.36
CA ALA A 166 -8.80 16.07 -7.82
C ALA A 166 -8.81 14.66 -8.43
N LEU A 167 -8.54 13.63 -7.62
CA LEU A 167 -8.52 12.22 -8.00
C LEU A 167 -9.76 11.44 -7.52
N THR A 168 -10.81 12.13 -7.09
CA THR A 168 -12.05 11.50 -6.63
C THR A 168 -12.84 10.96 -7.81
N GLY A 169 -13.17 9.67 -7.78
CA GLY A 169 -13.97 9.00 -8.79
C GLY A 169 -15.46 9.37 -8.68
N GLY A 170 -16.10 9.65 -9.82
CA GLY A 170 -17.51 10.06 -9.87
C GLY A 170 -18.50 8.95 -9.47
N GLU A 171 -18.15 7.69 -9.68
CA GLU A 171 -19.03 6.55 -9.38
C GLU A 171 -19.08 6.20 -7.89
N THR A 172 -17.93 6.16 -7.25
CA THR A 172 -17.82 5.70 -5.85
C THR A 172 -17.77 6.85 -4.85
N GLY A 173 -17.37 8.04 -5.29
CA GLY A 173 -17.08 9.19 -4.43
C GLY A 173 -15.79 9.05 -3.62
N TRP A 174 -15.02 7.97 -3.82
CA TRP A 174 -13.71 7.77 -3.20
C TRP A 174 -12.58 8.17 -4.14
N SER A 175 -11.51 8.72 -3.56
CA SER A 175 -10.30 9.08 -4.31
C SER A 175 -9.44 7.86 -4.61
N SER A 176 -8.80 7.84 -5.78
CA SER A 176 -7.73 6.90 -6.10
C SER A 176 -6.41 7.23 -5.39
N LEU A 177 -6.30 8.43 -4.79
CA LEU A 177 -5.25 8.75 -3.83
C LEU A 177 -5.70 8.33 -2.44
N GLY A 178 -5.07 7.30 -1.89
CA GLY A 178 -5.23 6.81 -0.53
C GLY A 178 -4.08 7.24 0.38
N VAL A 179 -4.22 6.98 1.67
CA VAL A 179 -3.17 7.22 2.67
C VAL A 179 -2.98 6.01 3.58
N VAL A 180 -1.76 5.83 4.07
CA VAL A 180 -1.44 4.80 5.06
C VAL A 180 -1.68 5.37 6.44
N VAL A 181 -2.60 4.75 7.21
CA VAL A 181 -2.95 5.13 8.58
C VAL A 181 -3.01 3.87 9.45
N GLY A 182 -2.07 3.73 10.38
CA GLY A 182 -1.93 2.52 11.20
C GLY A 182 -3.08 2.28 12.18
N ALA A 183 -3.43 1.01 12.38
CA ALA A 183 -4.46 0.57 13.33
C ALA A 183 -4.12 0.84 14.80
N THR A 184 -2.84 1.10 15.11
CA THR A 184 -2.34 1.31 16.49
C THR A 184 -2.64 2.69 17.04
N TYR A 185 -3.16 3.62 16.23
CA TYR A 185 -3.42 5.02 16.59
C TYR A 185 -4.84 5.46 16.19
N PRO A 186 -5.90 4.95 16.85
CA PRO A 186 -7.28 5.18 16.42
C PRO A 186 -7.70 6.66 16.45
N GLY A 187 -7.27 7.44 17.44
CA GLY A 187 -7.59 8.87 17.52
C GLY A 187 -6.96 9.70 16.40
N GLU A 188 -5.80 9.31 15.90
CA GLU A 188 -5.17 9.90 14.73
C GLU A 188 -5.94 9.56 13.44
N ALA A 189 -6.44 8.33 13.32
CA ALA A 189 -7.23 7.92 12.18
C ALA A 189 -8.52 8.77 12.03
N GLU A 190 -9.20 9.05 13.13
CA GLU A 190 -10.39 9.92 13.13
C GLU A 190 -10.04 11.35 12.67
N ARG A 191 -8.97 11.93 13.19
CA ARG A 191 -8.53 13.28 12.80
C ARG A 191 -8.11 13.36 11.33
N ILE A 192 -7.37 12.36 10.84
CA ILE A 192 -6.98 12.29 9.43
C ILE A 192 -8.21 12.10 8.54
N ARG A 193 -9.21 11.32 8.97
CA ARG A 193 -10.48 11.19 8.24
C ARG A 193 -11.22 12.52 8.11
N GLN A 194 -11.23 13.36 9.15
CA GLN A 194 -11.82 14.70 9.09
C GLN A 194 -11.10 15.61 8.08
N ILE A 195 -9.78 15.50 7.97
CA ILE A 195 -8.99 16.26 7.00
C ILE A 195 -9.20 15.72 5.57
N MET A 196 -9.27 14.40 5.41
CA MET A 196 -9.32 13.69 4.12
C MET A 196 -10.59 12.83 4.02
N PRO A 197 -11.78 13.42 3.87
CA PRO A 197 -13.06 12.72 4.01
C PRO A 197 -13.34 11.68 2.91
N ARG A 198 -12.74 11.85 1.72
CA ARG A 198 -12.97 10.99 0.54
C ARG A 198 -11.79 10.10 0.17
N THR A 199 -10.83 9.94 1.06
CA THR A 199 -9.59 9.20 0.81
C THR A 199 -9.68 7.78 1.38
N LEU A 200 -9.23 6.79 0.63
CA LEU A 200 -9.13 5.42 1.13
C LEU A 200 -7.95 5.30 2.12
N PHE A 201 -8.18 4.64 3.25
CA PHE A 201 -7.12 4.34 4.21
C PHE A 201 -6.58 2.92 3.99
N LEU A 202 -5.28 2.78 3.83
CA LEU A 202 -4.59 1.51 4.00
C LEU A 202 -4.18 1.40 5.46
N VAL A 203 -4.75 0.43 6.16
CA VAL A 203 -4.61 0.28 7.61
C VAL A 203 -3.74 -0.94 7.95
N PRO A 204 -2.41 -0.77 8.07
CA PRO A 204 -1.51 -1.80 8.58
C PRO A 204 -1.55 -1.87 10.10
N GLY A 205 -1.00 -2.97 10.65
CA GLY A 205 -0.82 -3.14 12.09
C GLY A 205 -1.94 -3.90 12.80
N TYR A 206 -2.96 -4.36 12.07
CA TYR A 206 -3.96 -5.27 12.60
C TYR A 206 -3.34 -6.65 12.92
N GLY A 207 -3.63 -7.17 14.10
CA GLY A 207 -3.14 -8.46 14.57
C GLY A 207 -1.68 -8.43 15.04
N ALA A 208 -0.73 -8.82 14.24
CA ALA A 208 0.67 -9.05 14.64
C ALA A 208 1.38 -7.82 15.25
N GLN A 209 0.94 -6.59 14.97
CA GLN A 209 1.50 -5.35 15.54
C GLN A 209 0.64 -4.79 16.69
N GLY A 210 -0.35 -5.54 17.18
CA GLY A 210 -1.14 -5.20 18.35
C GLY A 210 -2.39 -4.36 18.09
N GLY A 211 -2.69 -3.99 16.85
CA GLY A 211 -3.96 -3.34 16.49
C GLY A 211 -5.12 -4.34 16.58
N ASP A 212 -6.22 -3.93 17.20
CA ASP A 212 -7.46 -4.70 17.25
C ASP A 212 -8.43 -4.34 16.11
N ALA A 213 -9.54 -5.08 16.01
CA ALA A 213 -10.51 -4.89 14.94
C ALA A 213 -11.25 -3.54 15.06
N ALA A 214 -11.49 -3.06 16.28
CA ALA A 214 -12.17 -1.78 16.51
C ALA A 214 -11.25 -0.61 16.10
N GLY A 215 -9.98 -0.64 16.52
CA GLY A 215 -8.97 0.35 16.14
C GLY A 215 -8.71 0.40 14.63
N ALA A 216 -8.72 -0.77 13.98
CA ALA A 216 -8.48 -0.84 12.54
C ALA A 216 -9.54 -0.12 11.69
N VAL A 217 -10.77 0.03 12.19
CA VAL A 217 -11.88 0.66 11.46
C VAL A 217 -12.24 2.06 11.94
N ASN A 218 -11.51 2.64 12.89
CA ASN A 218 -11.82 3.96 13.44
C ASN A 218 -11.80 5.10 12.39
N GLY A 219 -11.03 4.96 11.33
CA GLY A 219 -11.04 5.90 10.21
C GLY A 219 -12.09 5.59 9.13
N PHE A 220 -12.94 4.57 9.32
CA PHE A 220 -13.97 4.21 8.35
C PHE A 220 -15.25 5.01 8.60
N VAL A 221 -16.09 5.09 7.58
CA VAL A 221 -17.39 5.78 7.63
C VAL A 221 -18.51 4.80 7.30
N LYS A 222 -19.73 5.11 7.73
CA LYS A 222 -20.92 4.35 7.33
C LYS A 222 -21.29 4.68 5.90
N GLY A 223 -21.34 3.67 5.04
CA GLY A 223 -21.81 3.74 3.67
C GLY A 223 -23.01 2.82 3.46
N PRO A 224 -23.53 2.73 2.22
CA PRO A 224 -24.72 1.95 1.90
C PRO A 224 -24.57 0.44 2.17
N ASN A 225 -23.36 -0.08 2.09
CA ASN A 225 -23.06 -1.51 2.25
C ASN A 225 -22.36 -1.84 3.59
N GLY A 226 -22.28 -0.89 4.52
CA GLY A 226 -21.62 -1.07 5.82
C GLY A 226 -20.51 -0.05 6.06
N LEU A 227 -19.39 -0.49 6.63
CA LEU A 227 -18.22 0.38 6.85
C LEU A 227 -17.39 0.47 5.56
N GLU A 228 -17.07 1.70 5.17
CA GLU A 228 -16.36 2.03 3.95
C GLU A 228 -15.16 2.97 4.22
N GLY A 229 -14.32 3.17 3.20
CA GLY A 229 -13.24 4.15 3.24
C GLY A 229 -11.88 3.59 3.63
N GLY A 230 -11.70 2.27 3.65
CA GLY A 230 -10.38 1.72 3.95
C GLY A 230 -10.20 0.24 3.59
N ILE A 231 -8.96 -0.18 3.64
CA ILE A 231 -8.47 -1.54 3.42
C ILE A 231 -7.66 -1.94 4.66
N VAL A 232 -8.15 -2.90 5.44
CA VAL A 232 -7.40 -3.45 6.57
C VAL A 232 -6.43 -4.50 6.05
N SER A 233 -5.13 -4.30 6.32
CA SER A 233 -4.09 -5.26 5.93
C SER A 233 -3.77 -6.19 7.09
N SER A 234 -3.94 -7.49 6.86
CA SER A 234 -3.53 -8.58 7.77
C SER A 234 -2.49 -9.47 7.09
N SER A 235 -1.54 -9.99 7.85
CA SER A 235 -0.46 -10.87 7.38
C SER A 235 -0.22 -12.03 8.33
#